data_c7e272039b7f3d7bfe615430d069f869
#
_entry.id   c7e272039b7f3d7bfe615430d069f869
#
_cell.length_a   1.000
_cell.length_b   1.000
_cell.length_c   1.000
_cell.angle_alpha   90.00
_cell.angle_beta   90.00
_cell.angle_gamma   90.00
#
_symmetry.space_group_name_H-M   'P 1'
#
loop_
_entity.id
_entity.type
_entity.pdbx_description
1 polymer ?
#
loop_
_entity_poly.entity_id
_entity_poly.type
_entity_poly.pdbx_seq_one_letter_code
_entity_poly.pdbx_strand_id
1 'polypeptide(L)'
;MYQRWPKRDPNKHYYLVPNEVFNLGLSSHEIAVYNYLLRCEDRRTYQCHPSYRTIGRAVQLSENTVRKYVAGLEEKGLIRTEPSTIITKDGRVRNGSLIYTIRPIQEALELNYQRQFLQAERDIERAKAEKKLAELNR
;
A
#
# COMPACT_ATOMS: atom_id res chain seq x y z
N MET A 1 -39.99 12.00 19.65
CA MET A 1 -39.07 11.16 20.49
C MET A 1 -37.80 10.88 19.72
N TYR A 2 -36.69 11.30 20.25
CA TYR A 2 -35.41 11.05 19.60
C TYR A 2 -34.98 9.61 19.77
N GLN A 3 -34.83 8.90 18.67
CA GLN A 3 -34.21 7.57 18.68
C GLN A 3 -32.69 7.76 18.80
N ARG A 4 -32.10 7.38 19.92
CA ARG A 4 -30.65 7.42 20.10
C ARG A 4 -30.00 6.27 19.33
N TRP A 5 -29.14 6.62 18.37
CA TRP A 5 -28.31 5.62 17.73
C TRP A 5 -27.28 5.07 18.72
N PRO A 6 -27.01 3.76 18.70
CA PRO A 6 -25.96 3.21 19.55
C PRO A 6 -24.64 3.90 19.29
N LYS A 7 -23.95 4.25 20.37
CA LYS A 7 -22.62 4.87 20.27
C LYS A 7 -21.59 3.80 19.84
N ARG A 8 -20.77 4.15 18.89
CA ARG A 8 -19.63 3.33 18.49
C ARG A 8 -18.42 3.73 19.32
N ASP A 9 -17.72 2.72 19.85
CA ASP A 9 -16.44 2.96 20.52
C ASP A 9 -15.33 2.81 19.47
N PRO A 10 -14.66 3.90 19.04
CA PRO A 10 -13.64 3.83 17.99
C PRO A 10 -12.39 3.08 18.44
N ASN A 11 -12.25 2.77 19.74
CA ASN A 11 -11.12 2.03 20.28
C ASN A 11 -11.35 0.52 20.34
N LYS A 12 -12.58 0.08 20.05
CA LYS A 12 -12.96 -1.34 20.09
C LYS A 12 -13.46 -1.79 18.71
N HIS A 13 -12.86 -2.84 18.20
CA HIS A 13 -13.27 -3.47 16.95
C HIS A 13 -13.12 -2.60 15.70
N TYR A 14 -12.28 -1.57 15.76
CA TYR A 14 -11.99 -0.68 14.64
C TYR A 14 -10.49 -0.52 14.46
N TYR A 15 -10.09 -0.18 13.25
CA TYR A 15 -8.73 0.22 12.94
C TYR A 15 -8.76 1.53 12.16
N LEU A 16 -7.66 2.28 12.23
CA LEU A 16 -7.56 3.59 11.58
C LEU A 16 -6.98 3.45 10.20
N VAL A 17 -7.56 4.19 9.26
CA VAL A 17 -7.07 4.29 7.89
C VAL A 17 -6.78 5.78 7.61
N PRO A 18 -5.60 6.11 7.06
CA PRO A 18 -5.32 7.50 6.69
C PRO A 18 -6.32 8.01 5.66
N ASN A 19 -6.78 9.22 5.85
CA ASN A 19 -7.73 9.85 4.93
C ASN A 19 -7.16 9.96 3.50
N GLU A 20 -5.85 10.11 3.39
CA GLU A 20 -5.12 10.30 2.13
C GLU A 20 -5.07 9.05 1.25
N VAL A 21 -5.54 7.91 1.72
CA VAL A 21 -5.53 6.65 0.97
C VAL A 21 -6.16 6.78 -0.42
N PHE A 22 -7.14 7.66 -0.57
CA PHE A 22 -7.81 7.90 -1.85
C PHE A 22 -7.10 8.91 -2.75
N ASN A 23 -6.06 9.55 -2.25
CA ASN A 23 -5.31 10.58 -2.97
C ASN A 23 -3.95 10.11 -3.49
N LEU A 24 -3.65 8.82 -3.36
CA LEU A 24 -2.34 8.24 -3.67
C LEU A 24 -2.30 7.47 -4.99
N GLY A 25 -3.40 7.45 -5.74
CA GLY A 25 -3.48 6.70 -6.99
C GLY A 25 -3.45 5.19 -6.79
N LEU A 26 -3.93 4.70 -5.66
CA LEU A 26 -4.01 3.27 -5.38
C LEU A 26 -5.17 2.64 -6.12
N SER A 27 -4.98 1.41 -6.61
CA SER A 27 -6.08 0.59 -7.11
C SER A 27 -6.96 0.11 -5.96
N SER A 28 -8.18 -0.32 -6.27
CA SER A 28 -9.09 -0.87 -5.27
C SER A 28 -8.49 -2.08 -4.53
N HIS A 29 -7.75 -2.92 -5.22
CA HIS A 29 -7.09 -4.08 -4.61
C HIS A 29 -5.91 -3.67 -3.72
N GLU A 30 -5.15 -2.67 -4.12
CA GLU A 30 -4.09 -2.10 -3.27
C GLU A 30 -4.67 -1.52 -1.98
N ILE A 31 -5.78 -0.80 -2.09
CA ILE A 31 -6.50 -0.27 -0.92
C ILE A 31 -6.94 -1.41 0.00
N ALA A 32 -7.52 -2.47 -0.55
CA ALA A 32 -7.97 -3.60 0.24
C ALA A 32 -6.82 -4.30 0.97
N VAL A 33 -5.71 -4.56 0.29
CA VAL A 33 -4.52 -5.18 0.90
C VAL A 33 -3.93 -4.27 1.98
N TYR A 34 -3.79 -2.98 1.70
CA TYR A 34 -3.29 -2.01 2.66
C TYR A 34 -4.16 -1.94 3.92
N ASN A 35 -5.48 -1.89 3.75
CA ASN A 35 -6.41 -1.90 4.86
C ASN A 35 -6.26 -3.14 5.73
N TYR A 36 -6.09 -4.30 5.12
CA TYR A 36 -5.89 -5.54 5.88
C TYR A 36 -4.58 -5.50 6.68
N LEU A 37 -3.50 -4.98 6.10
CA LEU A 37 -2.23 -4.80 6.81
C LEU A 37 -2.37 -3.82 7.98
N LEU A 38 -3.10 -2.72 7.80
CA LEU A 38 -3.39 -1.77 8.88
C LEU A 38 -4.15 -2.44 10.03
N ARG A 39 -5.11 -3.31 9.70
CA ARG A 39 -5.83 -4.06 10.72
C ARG A 39 -4.91 -5.01 11.50
N CYS A 40 -3.93 -5.58 10.84
CA CYS A 40 -3.01 -6.56 11.43
C CYS A 40 -1.84 -5.93 12.16
N GLU A 41 -1.54 -4.64 11.95
CA GLU A 41 -0.34 -4.03 12.51
C GLU A 41 -0.35 -3.98 14.04
N ASP A 42 0.80 -4.27 14.62
CA ASP A 42 1.07 -3.97 16.02
C ASP A 42 1.36 -2.48 16.15
N ARG A 43 0.54 -1.76 16.91
CA ARG A 43 0.67 -0.31 17.07
C ARG A 43 1.97 0.13 17.77
N ARG A 44 2.65 -0.78 18.44
CA ARG A 44 3.94 -0.50 19.10
C ARG A 44 5.09 -0.54 18.12
N THR A 45 5.07 -1.50 17.18
CA THR A 45 6.15 -1.73 16.23
C THR A 45 5.83 -1.25 14.82
N TYR A 46 4.57 -0.98 14.53
CA TYR A 46 4.05 -0.69 13.20
C TYR A 46 4.27 -1.83 12.20
N GLN A 47 4.38 -3.05 12.73
CA GLN A 47 4.69 -4.24 11.93
C GLN A 47 3.61 -5.29 12.03
N CYS A 48 3.50 -6.09 10.98
CA CYS A 48 2.69 -7.31 10.96
C CYS A 48 3.35 -8.32 10.01
N HIS A 49 2.88 -9.56 10.07
CA HIS A 49 3.51 -10.63 9.29
C HIS A 49 2.51 -11.68 8.78
N PRO A 50 1.33 -11.27 8.26
CA PRO A 50 0.42 -12.24 7.67
C PRO A 50 1.02 -12.84 6.39
N SER A 51 0.75 -14.13 6.14
CA SER A 51 1.15 -14.76 4.90
C SER A 51 0.34 -14.22 3.72
N TYR A 52 0.83 -14.38 2.50
CA TYR A 52 0.05 -14.04 1.30
C TYR A 52 -1.28 -14.80 1.26
N ARG A 53 -1.28 -16.04 1.73
CA ARG A 53 -2.49 -16.86 1.82
C ARG A 53 -3.50 -16.24 2.77
N THR A 54 -3.06 -15.80 3.94
CA THR A 54 -3.91 -15.14 4.93
C THR A 54 -4.49 -13.84 4.39
N ILE A 55 -3.67 -13.01 3.77
CA ILE A 55 -4.10 -11.77 3.13
C ILE A 55 -5.12 -12.10 2.02
N GLY A 56 -4.78 -13.05 1.16
CA GLY A 56 -5.63 -13.45 0.05
C GLY A 56 -7.00 -13.93 0.47
N ARG A 57 -7.08 -14.68 1.57
CA ARG A 57 -8.37 -15.11 2.14
C ARG A 57 -9.20 -13.93 2.64
N ALA A 58 -8.55 -12.96 3.27
CA ALA A 58 -9.24 -11.80 3.83
C ALA A 58 -9.81 -10.88 2.75
N VAL A 59 -9.06 -10.66 1.66
CA VAL A 59 -9.45 -9.75 0.58
C VAL A 59 -9.95 -10.46 -0.68
N GLN A 60 -10.04 -11.80 -0.64
CA GLN A 60 -10.53 -12.66 -1.72
C GLN A 60 -9.71 -12.53 -3.01
N LEU A 61 -8.39 -12.59 -2.86
CA LEU A 61 -7.44 -12.56 -3.97
C LEU A 61 -6.53 -13.80 -3.88
N SER A 62 -6.01 -14.23 -5.03
CA SER A 62 -5.00 -15.29 -5.08
C SER A 62 -3.68 -14.81 -4.47
N GLU A 63 -2.84 -15.74 -4.03
CA GLU A 63 -1.53 -15.41 -3.48
C GLU A 63 -0.64 -14.62 -4.46
N ASN A 64 -0.65 -15.00 -5.73
CA ASN A 64 0.10 -14.29 -6.76
C ASN A 64 -0.40 -12.86 -6.95
N THR A 65 -1.70 -12.66 -6.89
CA THR A 65 -2.31 -11.33 -6.97
C THR A 65 -1.97 -10.49 -5.76
N VAL A 66 -2.01 -11.06 -4.56
CA VAL A 66 -1.57 -10.39 -3.32
C VAL A 66 -0.12 -9.94 -3.44
N ARG A 67 0.76 -10.82 -3.91
CA ARG A 67 2.18 -10.51 -4.12
C ARG A 67 2.36 -9.28 -5.01
N LYS A 68 1.62 -9.20 -6.08
CA LYS A 68 1.64 -8.07 -7.01
C LYS A 68 1.25 -6.76 -6.32
N TYR A 69 0.18 -6.77 -5.54
CA TYR A 69 -0.30 -5.56 -4.87
C TYR A 69 0.54 -5.17 -3.67
N VAL A 70 1.12 -6.14 -2.97
CA VAL A 70 2.14 -5.87 -1.93
C VAL A 70 3.34 -5.12 -2.55
N ALA A 71 3.83 -5.60 -3.68
CA ALA A 71 4.93 -4.93 -4.39
C ALA A 71 4.54 -3.51 -4.81
N GLY A 72 3.30 -3.32 -5.28
CA GLY A 72 2.78 -2.00 -5.63
C GLY A 72 2.72 -1.04 -4.45
N LEU A 73 2.26 -1.51 -3.30
CA LEU A 73 2.22 -0.72 -2.07
C LEU A 73 3.62 -0.32 -1.59
N GLU A 74 4.57 -1.22 -1.68
CA GLU A 74 5.97 -0.95 -1.33
C GLU A 74 6.58 0.09 -2.25
N GLU A 75 6.36 -0.04 -3.56
CA GLU A 75 6.82 0.90 -4.56
C GLU A 75 6.25 2.31 -4.33
N LYS A 76 5.00 2.39 -3.88
CA LYS A 76 4.33 3.67 -3.58
C LYS A 76 4.65 4.22 -2.19
N GLY A 77 5.48 3.53 -1.42
CA GLY A 77 5.98 4.02 -0.14
C GLY A 77 5.06 3.85 1.06
N LEU A 78 3.99 3.05 0.95
CA LEU A 78 3.07 2.82 2.06
C LEU A 78 3.59 1.79 3.04
N ILE A 79 4.37 0.83 2.57
CA ILE A 79 4.91 -0.25 3.38
C ILE A 79 6.36 -0.54 2.99
N ARG A 80 7.07 -1.21 3.89
CA ARG A 80 8.32 -1.90 3.61
C ARG A 80 8.17 -3.36 3.95
N THR A 81 8.83 -4.22 3.19
CA THR A 81 8.82 -5.64 3.42
C THR A 81 10.23 -6.14 3.71
N GLU A 82 10.32 -7.10 4.64
CA GLU A 82 11.58 -7.77 4.98
C GLU A 82 11.32 -9.27 5.01
N PRO A 83 12.26 -10.08 4.50
CA PRO A 83 12.15 -11.51 4.65
C PRO A 83 12.31 -11.92 6.11
N SER A 84 11.60 -12.95 6.52
CA SER A 84 11.78 -13.57 7.83
C SER A 84 12.19 -15.03 7.67
N THR A 85 12.83 -15.57 8.72
CA THR A 85 13.20 -16.96 8.78
C THR A 85 12.53 -17.63 9.97
N ILE A 86 12.15 -18.90 9.79
CA ILE A 86 11.59 -19.74 10.85
C ILE A 86 12.53 -20.90 11.08
N ILE A 87 12.82 -21.19 12.34
CA ILE A 87 13.53 -22.42 12.71
C ILE A 87 12.48 -23.48 13.02
N THR A 88 12.48 -24.56 12.22
CA THR A 88 11.55 -25.68 12.42
C THR A 88 11.99 -26.52 13.61
N LYS A 89 11.11 -27.40 14.09
CA LYS A 89 11.40 -28.35 15.19
C LYS A 89 12.62 -29.23 14.90
N ASP A 90 12.92 -29.46 13.62
CA ASP A 90 14.08 -30.25 13.15
C ASP A 90 15.38 -29.44 13.09
N GLY A 91 15.38 -28.17 13.52
CA GLY A 91 16.53 -27.29 13.45
C GLY A 91 16.82 -26.73 12.05
N ARG A 92 15.93 -26.94 11.07
CA ARG A 92 16.08 -26.40 9.72
C ARG A 92 15.59 -24.96 9.66
N VAL A 93 16.29 -24.14 8.89
CA VAL A 93 15.90 -22.75 8.63
C VAL A 93 15.04 -22.72 7.38
N ARG A 94 13.83 -22.18 7.50
CA ARG A 94 12.91 -21.99 6.37
C ARG A 94 12.52 -20.51 6.27
N ASN A 95 12.13 -20.09 5.07
CA ASN A 95 11.58 -18.77 4.87
C ASN A 95 10.19 -18.69 5.55
N GLY A 96 10.03 -17.69 6.42
CA GLY A 96 8.73 -17.38 7.00
C GLY A 96 7.97 -16.37 6.14
N SER A 97 6.82 -15.92 6.65
CA SER A 97 6.07 -14.83 6.05
C SER A 97 6.87 -13.56 6.07
N LEU A 98 6.62 -12.65 5.11
CA LEU A 98 7.25 -11.34 5.11
C LEU A 98 6.85 -10.56 6.37
N ILE A 99 7.76 -9.75 6.84
CA ILE A 99 7.50 -8.74 7.86
C ILE A 99 7.13 -7.46 7.13
N TYR A 100 5.94 -6.95 7.37
CA TYR A 100 5.44 -5.71 6.79
C TYR A 100 5.60 -4.59 7.81
N THR A 101 6.28 -3.54 7.44
CA THR A 101 6.36 -2.32 8.24
C THR A 101 5.48 -1.27 7.57
N ILE A 102 4.47 -0.79 8.29
CA ILE A 102 3.61 0.30 7.81
C ILE A 102 4.39 1.60 7.95
N ARG A 103 4.56 2.29 6.84
CA ARG A 103 5.33 3.54 6.82
C ARG A 103 4.42 4.74 7.11
N PRO A 104 4.97 5.85 7.62
CA PRO A 104 4.20 7.08 7.75
C PRO A 104 3.59 7.48 6.42
N ILE A 105 2.31 7.85 6.41
CA ILE A 105 1.59 8.21 5.17
C ILE A 105 2.26 9.37 4.42
N GLN A 106 2.98 10.23 5.14
CA GLN A 106 3.70 11.34 4.55
C GLN A 106 4.75 10.89 3.53
N GLU A 107 5.37 9.73 3.72
CA GLU A 107 6.33 9.18 2.75
C GLU A 107 5.66 8.84 1.42
N ALA A 108 4.47 8.24 1.48
CA ALA A 108 3.70 7.92 0.28
C ALA A 108 3.20 9.18 -0.43
N LEU A 109 2.77 10.17 0.32
CA LEU A 109 2.34 11.47 -0.22
C LEU A 109 3.49 12.17 -0.94
N GLU A 110 4.67 12.18 -0.34
CA GLU A 110 5.89 12.76 -0.92
C GLU A 110 6.25 12.09 -2.25
N LEU A 111 6.27 10.75 -2.26
CA LEU A 111 6.57 9.99 -3.48
C LEU A 111 5.54 10.22 -4.57
N ASN A 112 4.26 10.26 -4.21
CA ASN A 112 3.19 10.54 -5.16
C ASN A 112 3.32 11.93 -5.78
N TYR A 113 3.63 12.91 -4.94
CA TYR A 113 3.84 14.30 -5.38
C TYR A 113 5.03 14.39 -6.35
N GLN A 114 6.16 13.75 -6.01
CA GLN A 114 7.34 13.72 -6.88
C GLN A 114 7.04 13.07 -8.22
N ARG A 115 6.27 11.98 -8.24
CA ARG A 115 5.86 11.31 -9.49
C ARG A 115 4.99 12.22 -10.36
N GLN A 116 4.05 12.91 -9.75
CA GLN A 116 3.19 13.87 -10.47
C GLN A 116 4.01 15.02 -11.06
N PHE A 117 4.96 15.53 -10.30
CA PHE A 117 5.86 16.60 -10.76
C PHE A 117 6.71 16.15 -11.95
N LEU A 118 7.33 14.98 -11.86
CA LEU A 118 8.12 14.41 -12.96
C LEU A 118 7.27 14.14 -14.20
N GLN A 119 6.06 13.65 -14.01
CA GLN A 119 5.15 13.42 -15.13
C GLN A 119 4.75 14.73 -15.81
N ALA A 120 4.48 15.76 -15.03
CA ALA A 120 4.16 17.08 -15.56
C ALA A 120 5.32 17.66 -16.39
N GLU A 121 6.57 17.50 -15.92
CA GLU A 121 7.77 17.92 -16.68
C GLU A 121 7.90 17.15 -17.99
N ARG A 122 7.68 15.84 -17.97
CA ARG A 122 7.71 15.01 -19.19
C ARG A 122 6.65 15.43 -20.19
N ASP A 123 5.46 15.74 -19.73
CA ASP A 123 4.36 16.19 -20.57
C ASP A 123 4.68 17.54 -21.24
N ILE A 124 5.30 18.46 -20.51
CA ILE A 124 5.75 19.75 -21.05
C ILE A 124 6.80 19.53 -22.13
N GLU A 125 7.80 18.71 -21.87
CA GLU A 125 8.86 18.42 -22.85
C GLU A 125 8.32 17.72 -24.09
N ARG A 126 7.39 16.79 -23.92
CA ARG A 126 6.71 16.11 -25.02
C ARG A 126 5.95 17.11 -25.88
N ALA A 127 5.18 18.01 -25.27
CA ALA A 127 4.44 19.05 -25.99
C ALA A 127 5.38 19.98 -26.79
N LYS A 128 6.52 20.35 -26.20
CA LYS A 128 7.55 21.15 -26.89
C LYS A 128 8.15 20.41 -28.07
N ALA A 129 8.45 19.12 -27.90
CA ALA A 129 9.01 18.28 -28.97
C ALA A 129 8.01 18.09 -30.11
N GLU A 130 6.74 17.84 -29.82
CA GLU A 130 5.67 17.71 -30.80
C GLU A 130 5.47 19.02 -31.59
N LYS A 131 5.49 20.16 -30.93
CA LYS A 131 5.40 21.46 -31.55
C LYS A 131 6.57 21.72 -32.51
N LYS A 132 7.78 21.39 -32.07
CA LYS A 132 8.99 21.52 -32.88
C LYS A 132 8.94 20.65 -34.14
N LEU A 133 8.46 19.43 -33.97
CA LEU A 133 8.30 18.48 -35.07
C LEU A 133 7.25 18.97 -36.08
N ALA A 134 6.15 19.50 -35.61
CA ALA A 134 5.10 20.08 -36.45
C ALA A 134 5.62 21.30 -37.24
N GLU A 135 6.46 22.12 -36.65
CA GLU A 135 7.10 23.26 -37.33
C GLU A 135 8.08 22.82 -38.42
N LEU A 136 8.81 21.72 -38.20
CA LEU A 136 9.76 21.17 -39.18
C LEU A 136 9.05 20.50 -40.37
N ASN A 137 7.83 20.02 -40.20
CA ASN A 137 7.06 19.33 -41.23
C ASN A 137 6.14 20.27 -42.06
N ARG A 138 6.28 21.56 -41.90
CA ARG A 138 5.58 22.56 -42.72
C ARG A 138 6.22 22.74 -44.06
#